data_6503cc13ea2cc1dadc9907195355d1fa
#
_entry.id   6503cc13ea2cc1dadc9907195355d1fa
#
_cell.length_a   1.000
_cell.length_b   1.000
_cell.length_c   1.000
_cell.angle_alpha   90.00
_cell.angle_beta   90.00
_cell.angle_gamma   90.00
#
_symmetry.space_group_name_H-M   'P 1'
#
loop_
_entity.id
_entity.type
_entity.pdbx_description
1 polymer ?
#
loop_
_entity_poly.entity_id
_entity_poly.type
_entity_poly.pdbx_seq_one_letter_code
_entity_poly.pdbx_strand_id
1 'polypeptide(L)'
;TAYHGWEVAKRVGIPTARSYGGVRLEKIGVWPDGYAIWREAMEYRISGYRYSPAHSLAQLNEARGWLFDRNQSSKGGKAVGGLFALDGRMGEMKKVTVTIPDGDYGAGEDLWTRWGPSGYGHGITCVGYDDKIGYDVNGDGRITNEVDVNGDGRVTLADWERGAYIVVNSWGPKWSTDGKIFLLYSAMIDPTWKRGNYLGRAEVTRYIPRHTLRVKFSCTDRTDLRMVIGVSDEEDATSPSHEFAPEAFNGWPLFGRANAGHVPLAGPGDESVIEVGIDLTALIGRLADRHEGKGRVFVRMGTKEDSAAEGVLEECAVRTYSSEGHFLAESALAFAGGDFGKNALQLSGTIDLKAR
;
A
#
# COMPACT_ATOMS: atom_id res chain seq x y z
N THR A 1 9.27 -5.48 -0.79
CA THR A 1 8.83 -5.94 0.52
C THR A 1 7.48 -5.31 0.85
N ALA A 2 6.68 -5.93 1.71
CA ALA A 2 5.42 -5.37 2.20
C ALA A 2 5.58 -3.94 2.75
N TYR A 3 6.72 -3.65 3.37
CA TYR A 3 7.10 -2.30 3.82
C TYR A 3 6.91 -1.21 2.75
N HIS A 4 7.39 -1.42 1.52
CA HIS A 4 7.24 -0.42 0.46
C HIS A 4 5.78 -0.22 0.05
N GLY A 5 4.99 -1.29 0.04
CA GLY A 5 3.53 -1.19 -0.20
C GLY A 5 2.82 -0.33 0.83
N TRP A 6 3.18 -0.46 2.11
CA TRP A 6 2.65 0.37 3.18
C TRP A 6 3.05 1.84 3.05
N GLU A 7 4.30 2.13 2.67
CA GLU A 7 4.74 3.51 2.41
C GLU A 7 3.97 4.15 1.24
N VAL A 8 3.76 3.41 0.15
CA VAL A 8 2.90 3.87 -0.96
C VAL A 8 1.48 4.15 -0.47
N ALA A 9 0.88 3.21 0.26
CA ALA A 9 -0.46 3.39 0.82
C ALA A 9 -0.58 4.61 1.74
N LYS A 10 0.48 4.91 2.49
CA LYS A 10 0.54 6.08 3.39
C LYS A 10 0.70 7.40 2.65
N ARG A 11 1.55 7.45 1.63
CA ARG A 11 1.94 8.70 0.94
C ARG A 11 1.10 9.02 -0.27
N VAL A 12 0.81 8.01 -1.08
CA VAL A 12 0.07 8.15 -2.35
C VAL A 12 -1.39 7.75 -2.18
N GLY A 13 -1.64 6.68 -1.42
CA GLY A 13 -2.95 6.05 -1.29
C GLY A 13 -3.11 4.86 -2.23
N ILE A 14 -4.29 4.24 -2.18
CA ILE A 14 -4.61 3.05 -2.96
C ILE A 14 -6.00 3.25 -3.59
N PRO A 15 -6.13 3.22 -4.92
CA PRO A 15 -7.44 3.32 -5.57
C PRO A 15 -8.27 2.06 -5.26
N THR A 16 -9.57 2.16 -5.40
CA THR A 16 -10.44 1.00 -5.24
C THR A 16 -10.16 -0.05 -6.33
N ALA A 17 -10.41 -1.32 -6.04
CA ALA A 17 -10.28 -2.39 -7.03
C ALA A 17 -11.19 -2.15 -8.27
N ARG A 18 -12.32 -1.45 -8.08
CA ARG A 18 -13.23 -1.07 -9.16
C ARG A 18 -12.57 -0.08 -10.12
N SER A 19 -11.98 0.99 -9.60
CA SER A 19 -11.36 2.04 -10.41
C SER A 19 -10.06 1.59 -11.06
N TYR A 20 -9.28 0.78 -10.35
CA TYR A 20 -8.02 0.21 -10.88
C TYR A 20 -8.25 -0.93 -11.88
N GLY A 21 -9.49 -1.44 -12.00
CA GLY A 21 -9.83 -2.54 -12.91
C GLY A 21 -9.45 -3.91 -12.38
N GLY A 22 -9.34 -4.06 -11.06
CA GLY A 22 -9.02 -5.29 -10.38
C GLY A 22 -7.52 -5.58 -10.27
N VAL A 23 -7.17 -6.53 -9.41
CA VAL A 23 -5.79 -7.01 -9.27
C VAL A 23 -5.53 -8.04 -10.36
N ARG A 24 -4.79 -7.67 -11.38
CA ARG A 24 -4.34 -8.59 -12.44
C ARG A 24 -2.83 -8.63 -12.46
N LEU A 25 -2.27 -9.83 -12.54
CA LEU A 25 -0.81 -10.02 -12.59
C LEU A 25 -0.17 -9.32 -13.81
N GLU A 26 -0.88 -9.23 -14.91
CA GLU A 26 -0.44 -8.50 -16.10
C GLU A 26 -0.34 -6.98 -15.90
N LYS A 27 -1.00 -6.45 -14.87
CA LYS A 27 -0.91 -5.02 -14.50
C LYS A 27 0.15 -4.71 -13.45
N ILE A 28 0.92 -5.69 -13.02
CA ILE A 28 2.03 -5.46 -12.08
C ILE A 28 3.06 -4.54 -12.72
N GLY A 29 3.33 -3.44 -12.03
CA GLY A 29 4.31 -2.46 -12.48
C GLY A 29 3.77 -1.39 -13.43
N VAL A 30 2.47 -1.36 -13.68
CA VAL A 30 1.82 -0.32 -14.47
C VAL A 30 1.24 0.75 -13.56
N TRP A 31 1.42 2.02 -13.89
CA TRP A 31 0.73 3.11 -13.22
C TRP A 31 -0.69 3.26 -13.79
N PRO A 32 -1.69 3.58 -12.95
CA PRO A 32 -3.00 3.94 -13.46
C PRO A 32 -2.93 5.24 -14.23
N ASP A 33 -3.58 5.29 -15.39
CA ASP A 33 -3.77 6.51 -16.15
C ASP A 33 -5.10 7.20 -15.78
N GLY A 34 -5.06 8.51 -15.70
CA GLY A 34 -6.21 9.36 -15.41
C GLY A 34 -6.21 9.93 -13.99
N TYR A 35 -6.23 11.25 -13.92
CA TYR A 35 -6.22 12.00 -12.66
C TYR A 35 -7.29 11.54 -11.65
N ALA A 36 -8.47 11.13 -12.12
CA ALA A 36 -9.57 10.71 -11.25
C ALA A 36 -9.19 9.50 -10.38
N ILE A 37 -8.42 8.54 -10.91
CA ILE A 37 -7.96 7.36 -10.18
C ILE A 37 -6.94 7.75 -9.11
N TRP A 38 -6.03 8.63 -9.43
CA TRP A 38 -5.05 9.16 -8.49
C TRP A 38 -5.71 9.98 -7.38
N ARG A 39 -6.72 10.77 -7.75
CA ARG A 39 -7.49 11.56 -6.78
C ARG A 39 -8.28 10.66 -5.82
N GLU A 40 -8.90 9.60 -6.33
CA GLU A 40 -9.55 8.58 -5.51
C GLU A 40 -8.56 7.90 -4.58
N ALA A 41 -7.40 7.48 -5.10
CA ALA A 41 -6.34 6.85 -4.30
C ALA A 41 -5.93 7.71 -3.11
N MET A 42 -5.80 9.03 -3.30
CA MET A 42 -5.45 9.96 -2.23
C MET A 42 -6.44 9.96 -1.07
N GLU A 43 -7.71 9.64 -1.29
CA GLU A 43 -8.73 9.58 -0.24
C GLU A 43 -8.61 8.32 0.63
N TYR A 44 -8.02 7.26 0.08
CA TYR A 44 -7.85 5.96 0.75
C TYR A 44 -6.40 5.75 1.18
N ARG A 45 -6.04 6.43 2.27
CA ARG A 45 -4.69 6.34 2.86
C ARG A 45 -4.70 5.59 4.17
N ILE A 46 -3.54 5.11 4.55
CA ILE A 46 -3.28 4.67 5.92
C ILE A 46 -2.58 5.80 6.69
N SER A 47 -2.99 6.03 7.93
CA SER A 47 -2.35 7.02 8.81
C SER A 47 -1.02 6.53 9.37
N GLY A 48 -0.86 5.22 9.48
CA GLY A 48 0.32 4.56 9.96
C GLY A 48 0.19 3.05 9.87
N TYR A 49 1.29 2.37 10.06
CA TYR A 49 1.33 0.90 10.11
C TYR A 49 2.31 0.43 11.19
N ARG A 50 2.10 -0.79 11.67
CA ARG A 50 2.97 -1.45 12.63
C ARG A 50 3.21 -2.89 12.22
N TYR A 51 4.41 -3.37 12.48
CA TYR A 51 4.76 -4.78 12.40
C TYR A 51 5.05 -5.30 13.80
N SER A 52 4.47 -6.44 14.13
CA SER A 52 4.74 -7.17 15.38
C SER A 52 5.17 -8.59 15.00
N PRO A 53 6.15 -9.19 15.68
CA PRO A 53 6.42 -10.60 15.52
C PRO A 53 5.19 -11.44 15.92
N ALA A 54 5.06 -12.65 15.33
CA ALA A 54 3.94 -13.56 15.62
C ALA A 54 4.43 -14.74 16.48
N HIS A 55 5.01 -14.48 17.67
CA HIS A 55 5.72 -15.50 18.43
C HIS A 55 5.14 -15.83 19.80
N SER A 56 4.11 -15.13 20.24
CA SER A 56 3.59 -15.30 21.59
C SER A 56 2.08 -15.16 21.67
N LEU A 57 1.51 -15.71 22.74
CA LEU A 57 0.09 -15.58 23.05
C LEU A 57 -0.33 -14.09 23.21
N ALA A 58 0.54 -13.25 23.75
CA ALA A 58 0.26 -11.82 23.86
C ALA A 58 0.07 -11.17 22.49
N GLN A 59 0.91 -11.49 21.51
CA GLN A 59 0.82 -11.00 20.15
C GLN A 59 -0.39 -11.58 19.39
N LEU A 60 -0.71 -12.86 19.60
CA LEU A 60 -1.95 -13.46 19.11
C LEU A 60 -3.18 -12.71 19.64
N ASN A 61 -3.23 -12.45 20.95
CA ASN A 61 -4.35 -11.72 21.57
C ASN A 61 -4.45 -10.28 21.06
N GLU A 62 -3.32 -9.62 20.82
CA GLU A 62 -3.29 -8.28 20.20
C GLU A 62 -3.86 -8.33 18.77
N ALA A 63 -3.51 -9.34 17.99
CA ALA A 63 -4.02 -9.52 16.63
C ALA A 63 -5.54 -9.80 16.62
N ARG A 64 -6.00 -10.70 17.50
CA ARG A 64 -7.44 -11.02 17.64
C ARG A 64 -8.23 -9.80 18.10
N GLY A 65 -7.72 -9.04 19.07
CA GLY A 65 -8.31 -7.78 19.51
C GLY A 65 -8.43 -6.77 18.38
N TRP A 66 -7.38 -6.63 17.58
CA TRP A 66 -7.41 -5.77 16.39
C TRP A 66 -8.47 -6.21 15.37
N LEU A 67 -8.54 -7.50 15.05
CA LEU A 67 -9.51 -8.05 14.11
C LEU A 67 -10.94 -7.92 14.63
N PHE A 68 -11.17 -8.11 15.92
CA PHE A 68 -12.47 -7.98 16.55
C PHE A 68 -12.98 -6.54 16.56
N ASP A 69 -12.16 -5.60 17.02
CA ASP A 69 -12.52 -4.19 17.20
C ASP A 69 -12.36 -3.38 15.91
N ARG A 70 -11.53 -3.85 14.96
CA ARG A 70 -11.13 -3.10 13.76
C ARG A 70 -10.67 -1.68 14.07
N ASN A 71 -10.08 -1.49 15.26
CA ASN A 71 -9.63 -0.20 15.77
C ASN A 71 -10.75 0.87 15.89
N GLN A 72 -11.99 0.47 16.08
CA GLN A 72 -13.12 1.42 16.15
C GLN A 72 -13.25 2.08 17.52
N SER A 73 -13.01 1.35 18.61
CA SER A 73 -13.18 1.85 19.98
C SER A 73 -12.12 2.90 20.35
N SER A 74 -10.93 2.83 19.81
CA SER A 74 -9.82 3.70 20.19
C SER A 74 -9.87 5.11 19.58
N LYS A 75 -10.79 5.38 18.63
CA LYS A 75 -10.79 6.65 17.86
C LYS A 75 -12.13 7.38 17.76
N GLY A 76 -13.03 7.14 18.69
CA GLY A 76 -14.28 7.91 18.76
C GLY A 76 -15.14 7.82 17.49
N GLY A 77 -15.18 6.65 16.86
CA GLY A 77 -16.03 6.38 15.69
C GLY A 77 -15.53 6.97 14.35
N LYS A 78 -14.32 7.49 14.29
CA LYS A 78 -13.75 8.08 13.06
C LYS A 78 -12.90 7.10 12.23
N ALA A 79 -12.57 5.93 12.74
CA ALA A 79 -11.82 4.92 11.99
C ALA A 79 -12.72 4.21 10.98
N VAL A 80 -12.31 4.16 9.73
CA VAL A 80 -13.06 3.50 8.63
C VAL A 80 -12.69 2.01 8.51
N GLY A 81 -11.99 1.47 9.49
CA GLY A 81 -11.48 0.10 9.53
C GLY A 81 -9.97 0.04 9.52
N GLY A 82 -9.44 -1.17 9.44
CA GLY A 82 -8.00 -1.42 9.39
C GLY A 82 -7.66 -2.54 8.44
N LEU A 83 -6.41 -2.55 8.00
CA LEU A 83 -5.82 -3.66 7.26
C LEU A 83 -4.96 -4.47 8.21
N PHE A 84 -5.09 -5.79 8.14
CA PHE A 84 -4.25 -6.72 8.86
C PHE A 84 -3.63 -7.71 7.88
N ALA A 85 -2.33 -7.76 7.84
CA ALA A 85 -1.59 -8.63 6.95
C ALA A 85 -0.65 -9.53 7.74
N LEU A 86 -0.52 -10.76 7.26
CA LEU A 86 0.49 -11.70 7.69
C LEU A 86 1.62 -11.64 6.66
N ASP A 87 2.85 -11.46 7.10
CA ASP A 87 4.04 -11.46 6.27
C ASP A 87 4.97 -12.58 6.72
N GLY A 88 5.35 -13.44 5.81
CA GLY A 88 6.16 -14.61 6.11
C GLY A 88 6.78 -15.22 4.85
N ARG A 89 7.38 -16.39 4.99
CA ARG A 89 7.97 -17.14 3.88
C ARG A 89 7.11 -18.32 3.46
N MET A 90 6.91 -18.49 2.16
CA MET A 90 6.03 -19.50 1.57
C MET A 90 6.73 -20.82 1.17
N GLY A 91 7.95 -21.08 1.62
CA GLY A 91 8.69 -22.24 1.12
C GLY A 91 8.20 -23.59 1.63
N GLU A 92 7.65 -23.62 2.82
CA GLU A 92 7.20 -24.86 3.46
C GLU A 92 5.78 -24.69 4.01
N MET A 93 4.81 -24.70 3.11
CA MET A 93 3.39 -24.70 3.49
C MET A 93 2.86 -26.13 3.47
N LYS A 94 2.30 -26.59 4.57
CA LYS A 94 1.55 -27.84 4.62
C LYS A 94 0.06 -27.53 4.60
N LYS A 95 -0.61 -27.90 3.50
CA LYS A 95 -2.06 -27.77 3.34
C LYS A 95 -2.74 -29.08 3.72
N VAL A 96 -3.76 -28.98 4.54
CA VAL A 96 -4.62 -30.10 4.98
C VAL A 96 -6.08 -29.65 4.93
N THR A 97 -6.99 -30.55 5.21
CA THR A 97 -8.42 -30.24 5.35
C THR A 97 -8.77 -30.11 6.83
N VAL A 98 -9.59 -29.12 7.19
CA VAL A 98 -10.09 -28.94 8.56
C VAL A 98 -10.87 -30.16 9.02
N THR A 99 -10.55 -30.71 10.18
CA THR A 99 -11.10 -31.96 10.72
C THR A 99 -12.01 -31.77 11.95
N ILE A 100 -12.70 -30.65 12.03
CA ILE A 100 -13.73 -30.43 13.06
C ILE A 100 -15.03 -31.17 12.70
N PRO A 101 -15.95 -31.41 13.65
CA PRO A 101 -17.22 -32.09 13.40
C PRO A 101 -18.00 -31.47 12.26
N ASP A 102 -18.74 -32.31 11.52
CA ASP A 102 -19.62 -31.89 10.45
C ASP A 102 -20.64 -30.85 10.94
N GLY A 103 -20.87 -29.83 10.13
CA GLY A 103 -21.75 -28.70 10.41
C GLY A 103 -21.13 -27.53 11.15
N ASP A 104 -19.93 -27.66 11.64
CA ASP A 104 -19.15 -26.52 12.15
C ASP A 104 -18.56 -25.70 10.99
N TYR A 105 -18.45 -24.40 11.21
CA TYR A 105 -17.89 -23.49 10.23
C TYR A 105 -16.46 -23.89 9.88
N GLY A 106 -16.17 -24.04 8.59
CA GLY A 106 -14.85 -24.39 8.07
C GLY A 106 -14.58 -25.88 7.95
N ALA A 107 -15.50 -26.77 8.40
CA ALA A 107 -15.33 -28.21 8.21
C ALA A 107 -15.17 -28.56 6.73
N GLY A 108 -14.15 -29.33 6.39
CA GLY A 108 -13.84 -29.70 5.02
C GLY A 108 -13.09 -28.64 4.19
N GLU A 109 -12.88 -27.45 4.73
CA GLU A 109 -12.12 -26.40 4.05
C GLU A 109 -10.59 -26.56 4.21
N ASP A 110 -9.85 -25.87 3.35
CA ASP A 110 -8.39 -25.88 3.35
C ASP A 110 -7.81 -25.16 4.57
N LEU A 111 -6.77 -25.76 5.16
CA LEU A 111 -6.05 -25.26 6.31
C LEU A 111 -4.53 -25.36 6.09
N TRP A 112 -3.81 -24.32 6.41
CA TRP A 112 -2.36 -24.38 6.55
C TRP A 112 -1.96 -24.68 8.00
N THR A 113 -1.25 -25.78 8.18
CA THR A 113 -0.67 -26.17 9.47
C THR A 113 0.79 -25.73 9.62
N ARG A 114 1.40 -25.19 8.55
CA ARG A 114 2.78 -24.70 8.54
C ARG A 114 2.94 -23.53 7.57
N TRP A 115 3.70 -22.51 7.99
CA TRP A 115 4.05 -21.33 7.22
C TRP A 115 5.51 -20.93 7.46
N GLY A 116 6.39 -21.12 6.48
CA GLY A 116 7.84 -20.88 6.59
C GLY A 116 8.62 -22.15 6.83
N PRO A 117 9.94 -22.12 7.15
CA PRO A 117 10.83 -20.94 7.24
C PRO A 117 11.58 -20.61 5.95
N SER A 118 11.43 -21.38 4.88
CA SER A 118 12.18 -21.24 3.62
C SER A 118 11.36 -20.57 2.52
N GLY A 119 11.97 -20.35 1.36
CA GLY A 119 11.31 -19.79 0.18
C GLY A 119 11.33 -18.25 0.11
N TYR A 120 10.44 -17.70 -0.70
CA TYR A 120 10.31 -16.26 -0.90
C TYR A 120 9.26 -15.65 0.04
N GLY A 121 9.43 -14.36 0.35
CA GLY A 121 8.49 -13.61 1.17
C GLY A 121 7.14 -13.46 0.48
N HIS A 122 6.06 -13.59 1.26
CA HIS A 122 4.71 -13.40 0.80
C HIS A 122 3.88 -12.70 1.87
N GLY A 123 3.06 -11.76 1.43
CA GLY A 123 2.10 -11.07 2.27
C GLY A 123 0.68 -11.51 1.91
N ILE A 124 -0.13 -11.80 2.92
CA ILE A 124 -1.54 -12.19 2.74
C ILE A 124 -2.42 -11.42 3.71
N THR A 125 -3.64 -11.12 3.31
CA THR A 125 -4.55 -10.35 4.14
C THR A 125 -5.27 -11.24 5.13
N CYS A 126 -5.19 -10.91 6.41
CA CYS A 126 -6.00 -11.56 7.44
C CYS A 126 -7.31 -10.78 7.61
N VAL A 127 -8.43 -11.47 7.47
CA VAL A 127 -9.78 -10.89 7.52
C VAL A 127 -10.59 -11.31 8.74
N GLY A 128 -10.08 -12.25 9.51
CA GLY A 128 -10.76 -12.77 10.70
C GLY A 128 -9.99 -13.86 11.40
N TYR A 129 -10.63 -14.46 12.37
CA TYR A 129 -10.13 -15.63 13.09
C TYR A 129 -11.30 -16.49 13.58
N ASP A 130 -11.02 -17.76 13.82
CA ASP A 130 -11.97 -18.67 14.46
C ASP A 130 -11.22 -19.63 15.39
N ASP A 131 -11.56 -19.57 16.68
CA ASP A 131 -10.91 -20.38 17.73
C ASP A 131 -11.38 -21.86 17.73
N LYS A 132 -12.39 -22.21 16.92
CA LYS A 132 -12.89 -23.59 16.80
C LYS A 132 -12.20 -24.39 15.69
N ILE A 133 -11.68 -23.72 14.67
CA ILE A 133 -10.95 -24.38 13.58
C ILE A 133 -9.79 -25.16 14.14
N GLY A 134 -9.60 -26.40 13.69
CA GLY A 134 -8.54 -27.25 14.21
C GLY A 134 -8.12 -28.37 13.28
N TYR A 135 -7.01 -28.97 13.62
CA TYR A 135 -6.45 -30.12 12.94
C TYR A 135 -5.56 -30.90 13.89
N ASP A 136 -5.67 -32.21 13.93
CA ASP A 136 -4.81 -33.12 14.66
C ASP A 136 -3.42 -33.16 13.98
N VAL A 137 -2.48 -32.40 14.52
CA VAL A 137 -1.15 -32.21 13.92
C VAL A 137 -0.21 -33.39 14.21
N ASN A 138 -0.33 -33.95 15.41
CA ASN A 138 0.52 -35.05 15.88
C ASN A 138 -0.08 -36.44 15.59
N GLY A 139 -1.35 -36.55 15.19
CA GLY A 139 -2.02 -37.80 14.84
C GLY A 139 -2.47 -38.63 16.04
N ASP A 140 -2.67 -38.03 17.20
CA ASP A 140 -3.06 -38.72 18.44
C ASP A 140 -4.59 -38.91 18.59
N GLY A 141 -5.36 -38.41 17.63
CA GLY A 141 -6.82 -38.48 17.62
C GLY A 141 -7.50 -37.37 18.42
N ARG A 142 -6.79 -36.35 18.85
CA ARG A 142 -7.29 -35.21 19.59
C ARG A 142 -6.92 -33.91 18.89
N ILE A 143 -7.73 -32.88 19.10
CA ILE A 143 -7.43 -31.51 18.65
C ILE A 143 -7.46 -30.64 19.89
N THR A 144 -6.29 -30.30 20.42
CA THR A 144 -6.16 -29.62 21.72
C THR A 144 -5.01 -28.64 21.72
N ASN A 145 -5.00 -27.73 22.70
CA ASN A 145 -3.93 -26.75 22.92
C ASN A 145 -3.19 -27.03 24.25
N GLU A 146 -3.34 -28.24 24.79
CA GLU A 146 -2.87 -28.60 26.14
C GLU A 146 -1.76 -29.69 26.11
N VAL A 147 -1.33 -30.12 24.93
CA VAL A 147 -0.35 -31.19 24.75
C VAL A 147 0.90 -30.60 24.07
N ASP A 148 2.06 -31.08 24.42
CA ASP A 148 3.32 -30.81 23.73
C ASP A 148 3.33 -31.57 22.39
N VAL A 149 2.92 -30.90 21.34
CA VAL A 149 2.77 -31.47 19.99
C VAL A 149 4.11 -31.57 19.28
N ASN A 150 5.03 -30.65 19.54
CA ASN A 150 6.34 -30.58 18.90
C ASN A 150 7.44 -31.34 19.62
N GLY A 151 7.20 -31.83 20.84
CA GLY A 151 8.12 -32.66 21.62
C GLY A 151 9.28 -31.90 22.27
N ASP A 152 9.15 -30.59 22.47
CA ASP A 152 10.19 -29.75 23.07
C ASP A 152 10.18 -29.71 24.61
N GLY A 153 9.23 -30.41 25.23
CA GLY A 153 9.05 -30.51 26.69
C GLY A 153 8.21 -29.37 27.28
N ARG A 154 7.57 -28.54 26.46
CA ARG A 154 6.74 -27.41 26.90
C ARG A 154 5.48 -27.32 26.06
N VAL A 155 4.39 -26.89 26.66
CA VAL A 155 3.16 -26.52 25.94
C VAL A 155 3.16 -25.02 25.71
N THR A 156 3.26 -24.62 24.44
CA THR A 156 3.32 -23.22 24.00
C THR A 156 2.34 -22.97 22.86
N LEU A 157 2.28 -21.75 22.30
CA LEU A 157 1.47 -21.46 21.13
C LEU A 157 1.92 -22.30 19.90
N ALA A 158 3.14 -22.77 19.85
CA ALA A 158 3.65 -23.62 18.77
C ALA A 158 2.97 -25.01 18.73
N ASP A 159 2.36 -25.42 19.85
CA ASP A 159 1.71 -26.72 20.03
C ASP A 159 0.19 -26.67 19.82
N TRP A 160 -0.35 -25.48 19.55
CA TRP A 160 -1.78 -25.34 19.42
C TRP A 160 -2.31 -25.97 18.12
N GLU A 161 -3.22 -26.90 18.27
CA GLU A 161 -3.94 -27.58 17.19
C GLU A 161 -5.29 -26.95 16.90
N ARG A 162 -5.75 -26.04 17.79
CA ARG A 162 -7.01 -25.34 17.69
C ARG A 162 -6.82 -23.84 17.69
N GLY A 163 -7.55 -23.20 16.77
CA GLY A 163 -7.54 -21.76 16.51
C GLY A 163 -6.76 -21.41 15.25
N ALA A 164 -7.41 -20.63 14.37
CA ALA A 164 -6.86 -20.25 13.09
C ALA A 164 -7.20 -18.80 12.71
N TYR A 165 -6.33 -18.17 11.96
CA TYR A 165 -6.65 -16.98 11.19
C TYR A 165 -7.43 -17.35 9.92
N ILE A 166 -8.32 -16.47 9.48
CA ILE A 166 -8.97 -16.51 8.16
C ILE A 166 -8.21 -15.57 7.26
N VAL A 167 -7.56 -16.10 6.24
CA VAL A 167 -6.69 -15.33 5.37
C VAL A 167 -7.13 -15.36 3.91
N VAL A 168 -6.97 -14.24 3.20
CA VAL A 168 -7.31 -14.07 1.79
C VAL A 168 -6.03 -13.85 0.99
N ASN A 169 -5.85 -14.64 -0.06
CA ASN A 169 -4.72 -14.51 -0.96
C ASN A 169 -5.06 -13.61 -2.16
N SER A 170 -4.01 -13.04 -2.78
CA SER A 170 -4.13 -12.24 -4.00
C SER A 170 -4.31 -13.06 -5.29
N TRP A 171 -4.41 -14.39 -5.20
CA TRP A 171 -4.48 -15.29 -6.36
C TRP A 171 -5.91 -15.50 -6.90
N GLY A 172 -6.88 -14.79 -6.34
CA GLY A 172 -8.25 -14.76 -6.80
C GLY A 172 -9.13 -15.89 -6.26
N PRO A 173 -10.45 -15.85 -6.58
CA PRO A 173 -11.45 -16.72 -5.95
C PRO A 173 -11.38 -18.19 -6.37
N LYS A 174 -10.64 -18.51 -7.43
CA LYS A 174 -10.46 -19.91 -7.87
C LYS A 174 -9.40 -20.66 -7.04
N TRP A 175 -8.67 -19.95 -6.18
CA TRP A 175 -7.65 -20.55 -5.35
C TRP A 175 -8.25 -20.94 -3.99
N SER A 176 -7.96 -22.17 -3.54
CA SER A 176 -8.46 -22.70 -2.26
C SER A 176 -9.98 -22.53 -2.10
N THR A 177 -10.49 -22.17 -0.93
CA THR A 177 -11.92 -21.94 -0.68
C THR A 177 -12.26 -20.49 -0.98
N ASP A 178 -12.76 -20.20 -2.18
CA ASP A 178 -13.12 -18.83 -2.63
C ASP A 178 -12.00 -17.78 -2.40
N GLY A 179 -10.75 -18.15 -2.66
CA GLY A 179 -9.59 -17.28 -2.44
C GLY A 179 -9.14 -17.16 -0.98
N LYS A 180 -9.72 -17.94 -0.08
CA LYS A 180 -9.44 -17.95 1.36
C LYS A 180 -8.82 -19.28 1.77
N ILE A 181 -8.13 -19.25 2.89
CA ILE A 181 -7.66 -20.45 3.59
C ILE A 181 -7.59 -20.15 5.09
N PHE A 182 -7.74 -21.16 5.90
CA PHE A 182 -7.41 -21.08 7.32
C PHE A 182 -5.91 -21.25 7.54
N LEU A 183 -5.38 -20.57 8.55
CA LEU A 183 -3.98 -20.65 8.95
C LEU A 183 -3.93 -20.86 10.46
N LEU A 184 -3.53 -22.05 10.93
CA LEU A 184 -3.38 -22.32 12.36
C LEU A 184 -2.51 -21.24 13.03
N TYR A 185 -2.86 -20.86 14.25
CA TYR A 185 -2.05 -19.92 15.01
C TYR A 185 -0.63 -20.43 15.21
N SER A 186 -0.48 -21.73 15.49
CA SER A 186 0.81 -22.41 15.62
C SER A 186 1.64 -22.38 14.34
N ALA A 187 1.01 -22.37 13.18
CA ALA A 187 1.73 -22.31 11.90
C ALA A 187 2.55 -21.04 11.71
N MET A 188 2.23 -19.96 12.43
CA MET A 188 3.00 -18.71 12.44
C MET A 188 4.25 -18.78 13.32
N ILE A 189 4.36 -19.82 14.15
CA ILE A 189 5.44 -20.00 15.12
C ILE A 189 6.42 -21.03 14.58
N ASP A 190 7.58 -20.57 14.14
CA ASP A 190 8.67 -21.46 13.77
C ASP A 190 9.89 -21.16 14.64
N PRO A 191 10.23 -22.07 15.57
CA PRO A 191 11.35 -21.87 16.49
C PRO A 191 12.71 -21.85 15.80
N THR A 192 12.81 -22.37 14.58
CA THR A 192 14.06 -22.42 13.81
C THR A 192 14.30 -21.14 13.01
N TRP A 193 13.26 -20.33 12.77
CA TRP A 193 13.36 -19.11 11.99
C TRP A 193 13.54 -17.88 12.87
N LYS A 194 14.77 -17.47 13.08
CA LYS A 194 15.16 -16.35 13.96
C LYS A 194 14.49 -15.00 13.59
N ARG A 195 14.08 -14.79 12.35
CA ARG A 195 13.37 -13.56 11.92
C ARG A 195 11.88 -13.64 12.15
N GLY A 196 11.32 -14.87 12.21
CA GLY A 196 9.91 -15.13 12.42
C GLY A 196 8.97 -14.61 11.35
N ASN A 197 7.70 -14.89 11.55
CA ASN A 197 6.60 -14.28 10.78
C ASN A 197 6.15 -13.00 11.47
N TYR A 198 5.59 -12.08 10.71
CA TYR A 198 5.14 -10.79 11.20
C TYR A 198 3.66 -10.58 10.96
N LEU A 199 3.05 -9.89 11.90
CA LEU A 199 1.70 -9.36 11.84
C LEU A 199 1.79 -7.88 11.49
N GLY A 200 1.37 -7.54 10.28
CA GLY A 200 1.32 -6.16 9.80
C GLY A 200 -0.08 -5.60 9.98
N ARG A 201 -0.22 -4.44 10.59
CA ARG A 201 -1.49 -3.74 10.71
C ARG A 201 -1.36 -2.29 10.33
N ALA A 202 -2.39 -1.78 9.67
CA ALA A 202 -2.46 -0.39 9.25
C ALA A 202 -3.83 0.20 9.57
N GLU A 203 -3.83 1.42 10.05
CA GLU A 203 -5.03 2.20 10.28
C GLU A 203 -5.44 2.90 9.00
N VAL A 204 -6.66 2.64 8.52
CA VAL A 204 -7.23 3.33 7.37
C VAL A 204 -7.95 4.58 7.86
N THR A 205 -7.67 5.72 7.24
CA THR A 205 -8.36 6.97 7.51
C THR A 205 -8.86 7.56 6.20
N ARG A 206 -10.02 8.20 6.24
CA ARG A 206 -10.45 9.03 5.13
C ARG A 206 -9.59 10.29 5.11
N TYR A 207 -8.92 10.53 4.02
CA TYR A 207 -8.12 11.71 3.80
C TYR A 207 -8.75 12.57 2.70
N ILE A 208 -8.74 13.88 2.88
CA ILE A 208 -9.25 14.83 1.88
C ILE A 208 -8.09 15.71 1.44
N PRO A 209 -7.48 15.45 0.27
CA PRO A 209 -6.49 16.36 -0.29
C PRO A 209 -7.15 17.68 -0.68
N ARG A 210 -6.55 18.77 -0.21
CA ARG A 210 -7.06 20.13 -0.41
C ARG A 210 -6.47 20.78 -1.67
N HIS A 211 -5.23 20.45 -1.96
CA HIS A 211 -4.51 20.91 -3.14
C HIS A 211 -3.83 19.73 -3.80
N THR A 212 -4.01 19.58 -5.09
CA THR A 212 -3.40 18.52 -5.87
C THR A 212 -2.80 19.09 -7.14
N LEU A 213 -1.71 18.49 -7.61
CA LEU A 213 -1.16 18.75 -8.95
C LEU A 213 -1.72 17.70 -9.90
N ARG A 214 -2.33 18.15 -11.00
CA ARG A 214 -2.70 17.35 -12.16
C ARG A 214 -1.62 17.53 -13.21
N VAL A 215 -1.01 16.44 -13.64
CA VAL A 215 0.07 16.47 -14.64
C VAL A 215 -0.21 15.45 -15.72
N LYS A 216 -0.18 15.88 -16.99
CA LYS A 216 -0.25 15.01 -18.15
C LYS A 216 1.04 15.10 -18.94
N PHE A 217 1.71 13.99 -19.12
CA PHE A 217 3.04 13.93 -19.72
C PHE A 217 3.34 12.57 -20.35
N SER A 218 4.31 12.57 -21.26
CA SER A 218 4.97 11.35 -21.75
C SER A 218 6.39 11.26 -21.21
N CYS A 219 6.91 10.03 -21.15
CA CYS A 219 8.33 9.77 -20.88
C CYS A 219 8.70 8.40 -21.43
N THR A 220 9.81 8.31 -22.12
CA THR A 220 10.26 7.08 -22.76
C THR A 220 10.74 6.03 -21.78
N ASP A 221 11.19 6.42 -20.58
CA ASP A 221 11.49 5.49 -19.49
C ASP A 221 11.11 6.09 -18.13
N ARG A 222 10.15 5.46 -17.48
CA ARG A 222 9.63 5.84 -16.16
C ARG A 222 10.69 5.80 -15.06
N THR A 223 11.67 4.91 -15.14
CA THR A 223 12.68 4.75 -14.09
C THR A 223 13.66 5.90 -14.06
N ASP A 224 13.78 6.59 -15.18
CA ASP A 224 14.68 7.71 -15.34
C ASP A 224 14.05 9.08 -15.11
N LEU A 225 12.71 9.09 -15.04
CA LEU A 225 11.95 10.30 -14.73
C LEU A 225 12.40 10.91 -13.39
N ARG A 226 12.47 12.23 -13.36
CA ARG A 226 12.72 13.05 -12.16
C ARG A 226 11.70 14.18 -12.11
N MET A 227 11.02 14.30 -10.99
CA MET A 227 10.05 15.36 -10.74
C MET A 227 10.29 15.96 -9.36
N VAL A 228 10.37 17.27 -9.29
CA VAL A 228 10.45 18.02 -8.03
C VAL A 228 9.34 19.06 -8.05
N ILE A 229 8.63 19.19 -6.94
CA ILE A 229 7.55 20.14 -6.76
C ILE A 229 7.90 21.04 -5.59
N GLY A 230 7.77 22.34 -5.80
CA GLY A 230 8.06 23.35 -4.79
C GLY A 230 6.90 24.32 -4.58
N VAL A 231 6.89 25.00 -3.45
CA VAL A 231 5.92 26.03 -3.11
C VAL A 231 6.58 27.22 -2.44
N SER A 232 6.01 28.41 -2.65
CA SER A 232 6.31 29.63 -1.90
C SER A 232 5.03 30.33 -1.51
N ASP A 233 5.05 31.08 -0.42
CA ASP A 233 3.97 31.96 0.04
C ASP A 233 3.98 33.32 -0.62
N GLU A 234 4.96 33.61 -1.43
CA GLU A 234 5.07 34.85 -2.20
C GLU A 234 4.63 34.60 -3.66
N GLU A 235 3.72 35.44 -4.17
CA GLU A 235 3.17 35.32 -5.54
C GLU A 235 4.25 35.55 -6.61
N ASP A 236 5.22 36.40 -6.33
CA ASP A 236 6.31 36.80 -7.23
C ASP A 236 7.61 36.03 -6.98
N ALA A 237 7.59 35.03 -6.10
CA ALA A 237 8.77 34.22 -5.81
C ALA A 237 9.40 33.63 -7.09
N THR A 238 10.73 33.70 -7.17
CA THR A 238 11.50 33.14 -8.29
C THR A 238 12.02 31.73 -8.00
N SER A 239 11.95 31.31 -6.73
CA SER A 239 12.33 29.96 -6.25
C SER A 239 11.42 29.52 -5.13
N PRO A 240 11.24 28.19 -4.93
CA PRO A 240 10.42 27.67 -3.85
C PRO A 240 11.10 27.85 -2.50
N SER A 241 10.29 28.09 -1.45
CA SER A 241 10.74 28.05 -0.05
C SER A 241 10.73 26.62 0.51
N HIS A 242 9.88 25.75 -0.03
CA HIS A 242 9.81 24.32 0.31
C HIS A 242 9.68 23.48 -0.94
N GLU A 243 10.39 22.35 -0.95
CA GLU A 243 10.33 21.38 -2.05
C GLU A 243 10.10 19.96 -1.54
N PHE A 244 9.56 19.11 -2.40
CA PHE A 244 9.62 17.66 -2.25
C PHE A 244 9.71 16.97 -3.61
N ALA A 245 10.35 15.80 -3.62
CA ALA A 245 10.41 14.93 -4.77
C ALA A 245 9.48 13.73 -4.53
N PRO A 246 8.34 13.63 -5.25
CA PRO A 246 7.45 12.47 -5.12
C PRO A 246 8.19 11.19 -5.48
N GLU A 247 8.31 10.26 -4.54
CA GLU A 247 9.12 9.05 -4.72
C GLU A 247 8.69 8.22 -5.94
N ALA A 248 7.38 8.15 -6.21
CA ALA A 248 6.85 7.44 -7.38
C ALA A 248 7.43 7.94 -8.71
N PHE A 249 7.80 9.23 -8.78
CA PHE A 249 8.30 9.89 -9.99
C PHE A 249 9.80 10.23 -9.91
N ASN A 250 10.54 9.52 -9.08
CA ASN A 250 11.98 9.77 -8.88
C ASN A 250 12.80 8.47 -8.83
N GLY A 251 12.56 7.59 -9.81
CA GLY A 251 13.35 6.38 -9.98
C GLY A 251 13.12 5.33 -8.90
N TRP A 252 11.92 5.24 -8.40
CA TRP A 252 11.55 4.16 -7.47
C TRP A 252 11.88 2.81 -8.11
N PRO A 253 12.72 1.98 -7.48
CA PRO A 253 13.09 0.70 -8.05
C PRO A 253 11.85 -0.20 -8.13
N LEU A 254 11.49 -0.57 -9.33
CA LEU A 254 10.53 -1.65 -9.54
C LEU A 254 11.16 -2.94 -9.02
N PHE A 255 10.53 -3.53 -8.03
CA PHE A 255 10.98 -4.80 -7.45
C PHE A 255 11.23 -5.84 -8.55
N GLY A 256 12.44 -6.38 -8.60
CA GLY A 256 12.84 -7.46 -9.49
C GLY A 256 13.10 -7.09 -10.95
N ARG A 257 13.08 -5.81 -11.32
CA ARG A 257 13.34 -5.37 -12.68
C ARG A 257 14.44 -4.32 -12.82
N ALA A 258 15.40 -4.28 -11.90
CA ALA A 258 16.53 -3.37 -11.96
C ALA A 258 17.34 -3.43 -13.31
N ASN A 259 17.11 -4.48 -14.12
CA ASN A 259 17.75 -4.70 -15.39
C ASN A 259 16.75 -4.95 -16.54
N ALA A 260 15.51 -4.54 -16.42
CA ALA A 260 14.45 -4.96 -17.36
C ALA A 260 14.28 -4.05 -18.60
N GLY A 261 15.21 -3.15 -18.87
CA GLY A 261 15.12 -2.23 -20.01
C GLY A 261 14.01 -1.19 -19.84
N HIS A 262 13.53 -0.67 -20.95
CA HIS A 262 12.47 0.35 -21.02
C HIS A 262 11.21 -0.05 -20.22
N VAL A 263 10.78 0.84 -19.31
CA VAL A 263 9.57 0.65 -18.50
C VAL A 263 8.53 1.71 -18.90
N PRO A 264 7.40 1.32 -19.51
CA PRO A 264 6.38 2.28 -19.92
C PRO A 264 5.71 2.97 -18.74
N LEU A 265 5.14 4.13 -18.96
CA LEU A 265 4.40 4.88 -17.95
C LEU A 265 3.11 4.20 -17.57
N ALA A 266 2.27 3.84 -18.53
CA ALA A 266 0.96 3.27 -18.32
C ALA A 266 0.70 2.09 -19.26
N GLY A 267 -0.22 1.21 -18.86
CA GLY A 267 -0.77 0.15 -19.71
C GLY A 267 0.19 -0.98 -20.08
N PRO A 268 -0.33 -2.04 -20.67
CA PRO A 268 0.45 -3.14 -21.27
C PRO A 268 0.95 -2.84 -22.68
N GLY A 269 0.62 -1.68 -23.25
CA GLY A 269 0.99 -1.23 -24.60
C GLY A 269 2.05 -0.13 -24.60
N ASP A 270 2.22 0.49 -25.76
CA ASP A 270 3.14 1.62 -25.97
C ASP A 270 2.57 2.97 -25.54
N GLU A 271 1.63 2.99 -24.61
CA GLU A 271 1.05 4.23 -24.12
C GLU A 271 2.11 5.02 -23.37
N SER A 272 2.71 5.95 -24.07
CA SER A 272 3.77 6.81 -23.56
C SER A 272 3.23 8.00 -22.76
N VAL A 273 1.96 8.34 -22.89
CA VAL A 273 1.31 9.48 -22.22
C VAL A 273 0.52 8.98 -21.02
N ILE A 274 0.63 9.68 -19.90
CA ILE A 274 -0.10 9.41 -18.67
C ILE A 274 -0.58 10.70 -18.02
N GLU A 275 -1.76 10.65 -17.40
CA GLU A 275 -2.26 11.70 -16.53
C GLU A 275 -2.23 11.23 -15.08
N VAL A 276 -1.55 11.97 -14.22
CA VAL A 276 -1.38 11.63 -12.80
C VAL A 276 -1.87 12.75 -11.87
N GLY A 277 -2.12 12.39 -10.63
CA GLY A 277 -2.40 13.32 -9.55
C GLY A 277 -1.37 13.21 -8.43
N ILE A 278 -0.95 14.35 -7.88
CA ILE A 278 0.00 14.42 -6.77
C ILE A 278 -0.58 15.31 -5.68
N ASP A 279 -0.60 14.85 -4.44
CA ASP A 279 -1.09 15.62 -3.31
C ASP A 279 -0.08 16.68 -2.86
N LEU A 280 -0.51 17.93 -2.86
CA LEU A 280 0.27 19.09 -2.40
C LEU A 280 -0.13 19.58 -1.02
N THR A 281 -1.17 19.01 -0.40
CA THR A 281 -1.76 19.53 0.85
C THR A 281 -0.72 19.65 1.96
N ALA A 282 0.09 18.62 2.16
CA ALA A 282 1.14 18.62 3.19
C ALA A 282 2.28 19.58 2.86
N LEU A 283 2.61 19.77 1.58
CA LEU A 283 3.65 20.70 1.15
C LEU A 283 3.22 22.16 1.36
N ILE A 284 1.99 22.49 0.92
CA ILE A 284 1.41 23.82 1.14
C ILE A 284 1.20 24.10 2.63
N GLY A 285 0.87 23.08 3.41
CA GLY A 285 0.77 23.20 4.87
C GLY A 285 2.08 23.53 5.60
N ARG A 286 3.23 23.46 4.92
CA ARG A 286 4.54 23.91 5.47
C ARG A 286 4.75 25.41 5.34
N LEU A 287 4.01 26.05 4.46
CA LEU A 287 4.01 27.51 4.38
C LEU A 287 3.43 28.04 5.68
N ALA A 288 4.12 28.97 6.35
CA ALA A 288 3.76 29.45 7.68
C ALA A 288 2.35 30.10 7.72
N ASP A 289 1.74 30.27 8.91
CA ASP A 289 0.35 30.71 9.14
C ASP A 289 -0.04 32.12 8.63
N ARG A 290 0.80 32.76 7.83
CA ARG A 290 0.59 34.11 7.29
C ARG A 290 -0.25 34.17 6.01
N HIS A 291 -0.85 33.05 5.57
CA HIS A 291 -1.35 32.91 4.19
C HIS A 291 -2.83 33.21 4.06
N GLU A 292 -3.15 34.46 4.17
CA GLU A 292 -4.34 35.04 3.56
C GLU A 292 -3.99 35.60 2.18
N GLY A 293 -3.62 34.77 1.19
CA GLY A 293 -3.21 35.33 -0.07
C GLY A 293 -2.95 34.31 -1.17
N LYS A 294 -2.23 34.77 -2.15
CA LYS A 294 -1.72 33.96 -3.25
C LYS A 294 -0.31 33.49 -2.95
N GLY A 295 0.01 32.28 -3.35
CA GLY A 295 1.35 31.72 -3.35
C GLY A 295 1.72 31.23 -4.74
N ARG A 296 2.89 30.60 -4.85
CA ARG A 296 3.42 30.08 -6.10
C ARG A 296 3.78 28.62 -6.00
N VAL A 297 3.41 27.86 -7.03
CA VAL A 297 3.82 26.46 -7.21
C VAL A 297 4.89 26.41 -8.29
N PHE A 298 5.90 25.59 -8.07
CA PHE A 298 7.01 25.31 -8.98
C PHE A 298 6.99 23.82 -9.31
N VAL A 299 7.23 23.48 -10.56
CA VAL A 299 7.40 22.10 -11.00
C VAL A 299 8.66 22.03 -11.87
N ARG A 300 9.52 21.08 -11.57
CA ARG A 300 10.69 20.74 -12.37
C ARG A 300 10.60 19.28 -12.80
N MET A 301 10.61 19.03 -14.10
CA MET A 301 10.59 17.70 -14.70
C MET A 301 11.82 17.48 -15.56
N GLY A 302 12.43 16.33 -15.44
CA GLY A 302 13.59 15.94 -16.20
C GLY A 302 13.84 14.45 -16.13
N THR A 303 15.00 14.03 -16.59
CA THR A 303 15.46 12.64 -16.48
C THR A 303 16.80 12.59 -15.75
N LYS A 304 17.29 11.40 -15.45
CA LYS A 304 18.65 11.22 -14.92
C LYS A 304 19.67 11.82 -15.86
N GLU A 305 20.78 12.31 -15.31
CA GLU A 305 21.84 12.98 -16.04
C GLU A 305 22.50 12.09 -17.12
N ASP A 306 22.62 10.81 -16.85
CA ASP A 306 23.20 9.79 -17.75
C ASP A 306 22.18 9.06 -18.63
N SER A 307 20.91 9.47 -18.56
CA SER A 307 19.81 8.85 -19.31
C SER A 307 19.69 9.40 -20.72
N ALA A 308 19.27 8.53 -21.64
CA ALA A 308 18.78 8.91 -22.97
C ALA A 308 17.26 9.09 -23.00
N ALA A 309 16.57 8.93 -21.87
CA ALA A 309 15.13 9.10 -21.78
C ALA A 309 14.74 10.57 -22.01
N GLU A 310 13.62 10.75 -22.70
CA GLU A 310 13.03 12.04 -23.04
C GLU A 310 11.53 11.98 -22.74
N GLY A 311 10.92 13.12 -22.54
CA GLY A 311 9.49 13.25 -22.30
C GLY A 311 8.94 14.59 -22.75
N VAL A 312 7.62 14.67 -22.77
CA VAL A 312 6.87 15.89 -23.11
C VAL A 312 5.83 16.13 -22.05
N LEU A 313 5.84 17.31 -21.46
CA LEU A 313 4.76 17.80 -20.60
C LEU A 313 3.64 18.37 -21.49
N GLU A 314 2.44 17.85 -21.39
CA GLU A 314 1.28 18.30 -22.14
C GLU A 314 0.41 19.29 -21.32
N GLU A 315 0.14 18.96 -20.06
CA GLU A 315 -0.68 19.74 -19.15
C GLU A 315 -0.13 19.71 -17.72
N CYS A 316 -0.24 20.85 -17.04
CA CYS A 316 0.08 20.94 -15.62
C CYS A 316 -0.85 21.97 -14.97
N ALA A 317 -1.56 21.56 -13.91
CA ALA A 317 -2.50 22.42 -13.21
C ALA A 317 -2.59 22.06 -11.73
N VAL A 318 -2.82 23.06 -10.90
CA VAL A 318 -3.17 22.87 -9.49
C VAL A 318 -4.68 22.89 -9.34
N ARG A 319 -5.23 21.86 -8.71
CA ARG A 319 -6.63 21.76 -8.33
C ARG A 319 -6.81 21.97 -6.84
N THR A 320 -7.80 22.76 -6.49
CA THR A 320 -8.12 23.10 -5.10
C THR A 320 -9.51 22.58 -4.73
N TYR A 321 -9.62 22.08 -3.49
CA TYR A 321 -10.83 21.44 -2.96
C TYR A 321 -11.21 22.01 -1.59
N SER A 322 -12.51 21.97 -1.27
CA SER A 322 -13.03 22.30 0.06
C SER A 322 -12.62 21.29 1.13
N SER A 323 -12.88 21.58 2.39
CA SER A 323 -12.68 20.64 3.51
C SER A 323 -13.50 19.36 3.38
N GLU A 324 -14.58 19.39 2.62
CA GLU A 324 -15.41 18.23 2.33
C GLU A 324 -15.01 17.50 1.04
N GLY A 325 -14.01 18.02 0.30
CA GLY A 325 -13.50 17.42 -0.93
C GLY A 325 -14.22 17.88 -2.20
N HIS A 326 -15.04 18.92 -2.13
CA HIS A 326 -15.67 19.49 -3.33
C HIS A 326 -14.66 20.30 -4.13
N PHE A 327 -14.66 20.12 -5.45
CA PHE A 327 -13.83 20.89 -6.36
C PHE A 327 -14.18 22.40 -6.29
N LEU A 328 -13.16 23.24 -6.15
CA LEU A 328 -13.33 24.69 -6.07
C LEU A 328 -12.74 25.41 -7.27
N ALA A 329 -11.51 25.10 -7.64
CA ALA A 329 -10.80 25.80 -8.70
C ALA A 329 -9.69 24.94 -9.35
N GLU A 330 -9.33 25.29 -10.58
CA GLU A 330 -8.15 24.80 -11.26
C GLU A 330 -7.32 25.99 -11.75
N SER A 331 -6.03 26.01 -11.46
CA SER A 331 -5.06 26.99 -11.91
C SER A 331 -4.03 26.31 -12.80
N ALA A 332 -4.07 26.56 -14.10
CA ALA A 332 -3.11 26.05 -15.04
C ALA A 332 -1.72 26.68 -14.79
N LEU A 333 -0.68 25.89 -14.84
CA LEU A 333 0.71 26.35 -14.80
C LEU A 333 1.18 26.57 -16.26
N ALA A 334 1.50 27.81 -16.61
CA ALA A 334 1.97 28.14 -17.95
C ALA A 334 3.41 27.69 -18.15
N PHE A 335 3.74 27.15 -19.32
CA PHE A 335 5.09 26.80 -19.73
C PHE A 335 5.29 27.02 -21.23
N ALA A 336 6.52 27.30 -21.64
CA ALA A 336 6.88 27.47 -23.03
C ALA A 336 7.65 26.22 -23.49
N GLY A 337 7.05 25.46 -24.42
CA GLY A 337 7.58 24.16 -24.81
C GLY A 337 7.37 23.11 -23.71
N GLY A 338 7.15 21.85 -24.07
CA GLY A 338 6.86 20.78 -23.14
C GLY A 338 8.00 19.75 -23.00
N ASP A 339 9.04 19.87 -23.85
CA ASP A 339 10.10 18.88 -23.91
C ASP A 339 10.97 18.90 -22.65
N PHE A 340 11.27 17.72 -22.14
CA PHE A 340 12.22 17.53 -21.05
C PHE A 340 13.08 16.29 -21.26
N GLY A 341 14.26 16.31 -20.68
CA GLY A 341 15.25 15.24 -20.72
C GLY A 341 16.31 15.54 -19.68
N LYS A 342 17.60 15.43 -20.06
CA LYS A 342 18.73 15.87 -19.22
C LYS A 342 18.61 17.35 -18.81
N ASN A 343 18.12 18.19 -19.73
CA ASN A 343 17.71 19.55 -19.44
C ASN A 343 16.31 19.52 -18.84
N ALA A 344 16.20 19.86 -17.58
CA ALA A 344 14.92 19.85 -16.90
C ALA A 344 14.05 21.02 -17.37
N LEU A 345 12.81 20.73 -17.69
CA LEU A 345 11.74 21.72 -17.85
C LEU A 345 11.39 22.30 -16.49
N GLN A 346 11.30 23.63 -16.40
CA GLN A 346 10.86 24.32 -15.20
C GLN A 346 9.64 25.17 -15.52
N LEU A 347 8.63 25.07 -14.67
CA LEU A 347 7.41 25.87 -14.77
C LEU A 347 6.97 26.32 -13.38
N SER A 348 6.21 27.42 -13.34
CA SER A 348 5.61 27.90 -12.11
C SER A 348 4.32 28.64 -12.39
N GLY A 349 3.46 28.74 -11.38
CA GLY A 349 2.24 29.50 -11.48
C GLY A 349 1.66 29.87 -10.13
N THR A 350 0.83 30.90 -10.12
CA THR A 350 0.17 31.41 -8.92
C THR A 350 -0.99 30.51 -8.53
N ILE A 351 -1.16 30.29 -7.24
CA ILE A 351 -2.29 29.57 -6.65
C ILE A 351 -2.93 30.40 -5.54
N ASP A 352 -4.21 30.18 -5.30
CA ASP A 352 -4.91 30.73 -4.15
C ASP A 352 -4.72 29.83 -2.93
N LEU A 353 -4.12 30.38 -1.87
CA LEU A 353 -3.87 29.69 -0.61
C LEU A 353 -5.07 29.79 0.35
N LYS A 354 -6.07 30.63 0.07
CA LYS A 354 -7.26 30.85 0.93
C LYS A 354 -8.26 29.71 0.94
N ALA A 355 -8.15 28.79 0.01
CA ALA A 355 -9.03 27.62 -0.07
C ALA A 355 -8.68 26.62 1.06
N ARG A 356 -9.00 26.99 2.28
CA ARG A 356 -8.85 26.17 3.50
C ARG A 356 -10.16 25.47 3.89
#